data_70e60cf9dfc4b51082278a1d0ac8dcfb
#
_entry.id   70e60cf9dfc4b51082278a1d0ac8dcfb
#
_cell.length_a   1.000
_cell.length_b   1.000
_cell.length_c   1.000
_cell.angle_alpha   90.00
_cell.angle_beta   90.00
_cell.angle_gamma   90.00
#
_symmetry.space_group_name_H-M   'P 1'
#
loop_
_entity.id
_entity.type
_entity.pdbx_description
1 polymer ?
#
loop_
_entity_poly.entity_id
_entity_poly.type
_entity_poly.pdbx_seq_one_letter_code
_entity_poly.pdbx_strand_id
1 'polypeptide(L)'
;SITGGGRCNLTNSFEDVKNIASVYPRGERLMKRLLHEFSHDDAYHWFEREGVKLVTQDDGCVFPQSQNAMEVVNTLLRLMIKHDVVIKTRHRVRHIQRHDVTDAPMGQENGFDLHFVDSQIPTVHADMVVVTTGGQPKADGLNMLKDFVLDVVSPVPSLFSICLPNHTIREHTGTVVNDVEVCL
;
A
#
# COMPACT_ATOMS: atom_id res chain seq x y z
N SER A 1 -4.12 -10.67 -7.05
CA SER A 1 -4.83 -9.42 -6.79
C SER A 1 -5.51 -9.53 -5.45
N ILE A 2 -5.21 -8.61 -4.55
CA ILE A 2 -5.68 -8.63 -3.17
C ILE A 2 -6.48 -7.35 -2.91
N THR A 3 -7.46 -7.09 -3.76
CA THR A 3 -8.40 -6.01 -3.50
C THR A 3 -9.72 -6.62 -3.04
N GLY A 4 -10.27 -6.13 -1.93
CA GLY A 4 -11.56 -6.58 -1.43
C GLY A 4 -12.62 -6.54 -2.54
N GLY A 5 -13.22 -7.70 -2.87
CA GLY A 5 -14.24 -7.82 -3.89
C GLY A 5 -13.84 -7.51 -5.33
N GLY A 6 -12.54 -7.32 -5.65
CA GLY A 6 -12.07 -7.10 -7.02
C GLY A 6 -12.38 -5.73 -7.63
N ARG A 7 -12.85 -4.77 -6.83
CA ARG A 7 -13.26 -3.43 -7.31
C ARG A 7 -12.19 -2.36 -7.25
N CYS A 8 -11.25 -2.44 -6.30
CA CYS A 8 -10.23 -1.45 -5.96
C CYS A 8 -10.79 -0.13 -5.37
N ASN A 9 -10.93 -0.06 -4.04
CA ASN A 9 -11.12 1.21 -3.36
C ASN A 9 -9.82 2.02 -3.49
N LEU A 10 -9.86 3.08 -4.29
CA LEU A 10 -8.68 3.79 -4.74
C LEU A 10 -8.30 4.93 -3.80
N THR A 11 -9.28 5.67 -3.34
CA THR A 11 -9.16 6.78 -2.39
C THR A 11 -10.50 7.00 -1.66
N ASN A 12 -10.58 8.06 -0.85
CA ASN A 12 -11.80 8.46 -0.18
C ASN A 12 -12.04 9.95 -0.42
N SER A 13 -13.30 10.41 -0.45
CA SER A 13 -13.62 11.83 -0.62
C SER A 13 -13.23 12.69 0.57
N PHE A 14 -13.10 12.09 1.75
CA PHE A 14 -12.84 12.80 3.02
C PHE A 14 -13.90 13.84 3.42
N GLU A 15 -15.04 13.91 2.75
CA GLU A 15 -16.10 14.89 3.05
C GLU A 15 -16.58 14.82 4.48
N ASP A 16 -16.69 13.62 5.05
CA ASP A 16 -17.11 13.39 6.43
C ASP A 16 -15.96 13.43 7.45
N VAL A 17 -14.72 13.56 7.00
CA VAL A 17 -13.54 13.55 7.86
C VAL A 17 -13.25 14.95 8.40
N LYS A 18 -13.82 15.30 9.54
CA LYS A 18 -13.61 16.60 10.20
C LYS A 18 -12.21 16.75 10.80
N ASN A 19 -11.57 15.65 11.16
CA ASN A 19 -10.26 15.67 11.79
C ASN A 19 -9.45 14.42 11.36
N ILE A 20 -8.26 14.64 10.84
CA ILE A 20 -7.36 13.55 10.43
C ILE A 20 -7.01 12.61 11.59
N ALA A 21 -6.92 13.13 12.83
CA ALA A 21 -6.64 12.30 14.00
C ALA A 21 -7.72 11.23 14.26
N SER A 22 -8.99 11.47 13.89
CA SER A 22 -10.05 10.47 14.04
C SER A 22 -9.87 9.26 13.13
N VAL A 23 -9.26 9.46 11.97
CA VAL A 23 -9.02 8.42 10.97
C VAL A 23 -7.60 7.83 11.11
N TYR A 24 -6.63 8.68 11.43
CA TYR A 24 -5.24 8.30 11.62
C TYR A 24 -4.77 8.69 13.04
N PRO A 25 -5.23 7.98 14.08
CA PRO A 25 -4.86 8.29 15.47
C PRO A 25 -3.36 8.10 15.73
N ARG A 26 -2.71 7.29 14.91
CA ARG A 26 -1.25 7.10 14.89
C ARG A 26 -0.70 7.68 13.59
N GLY A 27 0.22 8.64 13.70
CA GLY A 27 0.83 9.27 12.52
C GLY A 27 0.09 10.47 11.94
N GLU A 28 -0.84 11.10 12.69
CA GLU A 28 -1.60 12.27 12.27
C GLU A 28 -0.74 13.36 11.62
N ARG A 29 0.38 13.73 12.26
CA ARG A 29 1.29 14.79 11.76
C ARG A 29 1.91 14.44 10.41
N LEU A 30 2.28 13.16 10.24
CA LEU A 30 2.83 12.66 8.99
C LEU A 30 1.76 12.69 7.90
N MET A 31 0.56 12.18 8.19
CA MET A 31 -0.55 12.14 7.24
C MET A 31 -0.98 13.55 6.81
N LYS A 32 -1.07 14.52 7.72
CA LYS A 32 -1.35 15.92 7.37
C LYS A 32 -0.33 16.47 6.36
N ARG A 33 0.95 16.19 6.55
CA ARG A 33 2.00 16.63 5.64
C ARG A 33 1.91 15.93 4.29
N LEU A 34 1.73 14.60 4.28
CA LEU A 34 1.61 13.83 3.04
C LEU A 34 0.38 14.25 2.22
N LEU A 35 -0.78 14.44 2.87
CA LEU A 35 -2.00 14.90 2.21
C LEU A 35 -1.92 16.36 1.73
N HIS A 36 -1.02 17.17 2.30
CA HIS A 36 -0.73 18.50 1.78
C HIS A 36 0.08 18.43 0.47
N GLU A 37 1.03 17.49 0.36
CA GLU A 37 1.86 17.31 -0.83
C GLU A 37 1.11 16.58 -1.96
N PHE A 38 0.30 15.59 -1.61
CA PHE A 38 -0.52 14.82 -2.54
C PHE A 38 -1.79 14.36 -1.84
N SER A 39 -2.89 15.04 -2.11
CA SER A 39 -4.17 14.83 -1.45
C SER A 39 -4.97 13.68 -2.06
N HIS A 40 -6.10 13.36 -1.45
CA HIS A 40 -7.09 12.45 -2.00
C HIS A 40 -7.68 12.98 -3.33
N ASP A 41 -7.87 14.30 -3.45
CA ASP A 41 -8.33 14.95 -4.69
C ASP A 41 -7.27 14.87 -5.78
N ASP A 42 -5.98 15.05 -5.42
CA ASP A 42 -4.89 14.88 -6.38
C ASP A 42 -4.85 13.46 -6.92
N ALA A 43 -5.05 12.46 -6.06
CA ALA A 43 -5.16 11.06 -6.48
C ALA A 43 -6.35 10.83 -7.41
N TYR A 44 -7.54 11.37 -7.05
CA TYR A 44 -8.74 11.30 -7.87
C TYR A 44 -8.47 11.87 -9.26
N HIS A 45 -8.04 13.12 -9.35
CA HIS A 45 -7.80 13.80 -10.62
C HIS A 45 -6.64 13.19 -11.40
N TRP A 46 -5.64 12.63 -10.73
CA TRP A 46 -4.54 11.95 -11.41
C TRP A 46 -5.04 10.73 -12.18
N PHE A 47 -5.86 9.88 -11.56
CA PHE A 47 -6.41 8.71 -12.24
C PHE A 47 -7.39 9.08 -13.35
N GLU A 48 -8.21 10.13 -13.17
CA GLU A 48 -9.08 10.60 -14.23
C GLU A 48 -8.31 11.11 -15.44
N ARG A 49 -7.24 11.87 -15.24
CA ARG A 49 -6.34 12.31 -16.32
C ARG A 49 -5.69 11.13 -17.04
N GLU A 50 -5.45 10.04 -16.35
CA GLU A 50 -4.92 8.82 -16.95
C GLU A 50 -5.99 7.93 -17.60
N GLY A 51 -7.25 8.38 -17.61
CA GLY A 51 -8.36 7.75 -18.33
C GLY A 51 -9.19 6.77 -17.50
N VAL A 52 -8.98 6.67 -16.19
CA VAL A 52 -9.82 5.88 -15.28
C VAL A 52 -10.97 6.75 -14.80
N LYS A 53 -12.17 6.47 -15.26
CA LYS A 53 -13.39 7.14 -14.74
C LYS A 53 -13.66 6.64 -13.32
N LEU A 54 -13.91 7.58 -12.40
CA LEU A 54 -14.13 7.29 -11.00
C LEU A 54 -15.57 7.59 -10.57
N VAL A 55 -15.99 6.94 -9.49
CA VAL A 55 -17.27 7.17 -8.82
C VAL A 55 -17.05 7.15 -7.32
N THR A 56 -17.61 8.15 -6.63
CA THR A 56 -17.64 8.21 -5.16
C THR A 56 -18.96 7.58 -4.70
N GLN A 57 -18.87 6.65 -3.76
CA GLN A 57 -20.02 6.02 -3.11
C GLN A 57 -20.48 6.82 -1.89
N ASP A 58 -21.67 6.52 -1.36
CA ASP A 58 -22.28 7.25 -0.23
C ASP A 58 -21.42 7.20 1.05
N ASP A 59 -20.55 6.20 1.19
CA ASP A 59 -19.58 6.06 2.30
C ASP A 59 -18.26 6.82 2.05
N GLY A 60 -18.20 7.65 1.01
CA GLY A 60 -17.02 8.41 0.60
C GLY A 60 -15.94 7.57 -0.10
N CYS A 61 -16.10 6.26 -0.24
CA CYS A 61 -15.15 5.40 -0.93
C CYS A 61 -15.17 5.66 -2.44
N VAL A 62 -14.00 5.73 -3.05
CA VAL A 62 -13.84 6.02 -4.48
C VAL A 62 -13.38 4.78 -5.23
N PHE A 63 -14.14 4.40 -6.25
CA PHE A 63 -13.88 3.23 -7.07
C PHE A 63 -13.80 3.60 -8.56
N PRO A 64 -13.16 2.76 -9.41
CA PRO A 64 -13.38 2.84 -10.84
C PRO A 64 -14.88 2.69 -11.16
N GLN A 65 -15.40 3.50 -12.09
CA GLN A 65 -16.79 3.41 -12.50
C GLN A 65 -17.15 2.02 -13.06
N SER A 66 -16.19 1.36 -13.68
CA SER A 66 -16.32 -0.02 -14.16
C SER A 66 -16.46 -1.07 -13.03
N GLN A 67 -16.24 -0.70 -11.77
CA GLN A 67 -16.19 -1.60 -10.62
C GLN A 67 -15.17 -2.74 -10.80
N ASN A 68 -14.15 -2.55 -11.64
CA ASN A 68 -13.15 -3.56 -11.96
C ASN A 68 -11.73 -3.06 -11.63
N ALA A 69 -11.10 -3.67 -10.65
CA ALA A 69 -9.73 -3.36 -10.24
C ALA A 69 -8.69 -3.48 -11.37
N MET A 70 -8.98 -4.31 -12.39
CA MET A 70 -8.05 -4.47 -13.50
C MET A 70 -7.91 -3.23 -14.37
N GLU A 71 -8.90 -2.33 -14.37
CA GLU A 71 -8.77 -1.04 -15.05
C GLU A 71 -7.64 -0.21 -14.45
N VAL A 72 -7.57 -0.13 -13.11
CA VAL A 72 -6.48 0.54 -12.38
C VAL A 72 -5.14 -0.15 -12.64
N VAL A 73 -5.09 -1.47 -12.54
CA VAL A 73 -3.86 -2.25 -12.78
C VAL A 73 -3.35 -2.01 -14.20
N ASN A 74 -4.20 -2.12 -15.21
CA ASN A 74 -3.81 -1.94 -16.61
C ASN A 74 -3.35 -0.52 -16.90
N THR A 75 -3.98 0.49 -16.28
CA THR A 75 -3.55 1.88 -16.39
C THR A 75 -2.15 2.08 -15.83
N LEU A 76 -1.87 1.57 -14.63
CA LEU A 76 -0.54 1.64 -14.03
C LEU A 76 0.51 0.89 -14.86
N LEU A 77 0.19 -0.31 -15.35
CA LEU A 77 1.09 -1.08 -16.22
C LEU A 77 1.41 -0.33 -17.52
N ARG A 78 0.41 0.26 -18.16
CA ARG A 78 0.57 1.09 -19.36
C ARG A 78 1.52 2.26 -19.11
N LEU A 79 1.36 2.94 -17.97
CA LEU A 79 2.22 4.06 -17.58
C LEU A 79 3.65 3.59 -17.28
N MET A 80 3.82 2.48 -16.59
CA MET A 80 5.14 1.90 -16.34
C MET A 80 5.87 1.58 -17.65
N ILE A 81 5.18 0.98 -18.62
CA ILE A 81 5.73 0.70 -19.95
C ILE A 81 6.09 2.01 -20.67
N LYS A 82 5.21 3.01 -20.63
CA LYS A 82 5.41 4.32 -21.26
C LYS A 82 6.66 5.04 -20.73
N HIS A 83 7.01 4.80 -19.47
CA HIS A 83 8.15 5.42 -18.78
C HIS A 83 9.35 4.46 -18.61
N ASP A 84 9.43 3.41 -19.41
CA ASP A 84 10.53 2.44 -19.42
C ASP A 84 10.83 1.81 -18.05
N VAL A 85 9.79 1.66 -17.20
CA VAL A 85 9.92 1.01 -15.89
C VAL A 85 10.00 -0.49 -16.05
N VAL A 86 11.08 -1.10 -15.59
CA VAL A 86 11.28 -2.55 -15.62
C VAL A 86 10.60 -3.22 -14.42
N ILE A 87 9.58 -4.02 -14.69
CA ILE A 87 8.86 -4.76 -13.66
C ILE A 87 9.50 -6.14 -13.47
N LYS A 88 9.98 -6.43 -12.27
CA LYS A 88 10.54 -7.74 -11.88
C LYS A 88 9.60 -8.43 -10.90
N THR A 89 8.77 -9.35 -11.38
CA THR A 89 7.95 -10.21 -10.53
C THR A 89 8.78 -11.31 -9.87
N ARG A 90 8.30 -11.88 -8.76
CA ARG A 90 8.99 -12.93 -7.97
C ARG A 90 10.35 -12.50 -7.38
N HIS A 91 10.66 -11.21 -7.40
CA HIS A 91 11.88 -10.64 -6.81
C HIS A 91 11.57 -10.09 -5.41
N ARG A 92 11.22 -10.97 -4.47
CA ARG A 92 10.95 -10.56 -3.09
C ARG A 92 12.25 -10.15 -2.42
N VAL A 93 12.37 -8.86 -2.06
CA VAL A 93 13.53 -8.32 -1.34
C VAL A 93 13.52 -8.87 0.10
N ARG A 94 14.64 -9.45 0.50
CA ARG A 94 14.89 -9.95 1.86
C ARG A 94 15.63 -8.93 2.71
N HIS A 95 16.57 -8.21 2.10
CA HIS A 95 17.48 -7.32 2.80
C HIS A 95 17.93 -6.20 1.87
N ILE A 96 18.04 -4.99 2.39
CA ILE A 96 18.59 -3.82 1.73
C ILE A 96 19.80 -3.39 2.52
N GLN A 97 20.96 -3.37 1.90
CA GLN A 97 22.21 -2.93 2.47
C GLN A 97 22.61 -1.58 1.87
N ARG A 98 22.93 -0.60 2.73
CA ARG A 98 23.45 0.69 2.27
C ARG A 98 24.95 0.62 2.13
N HIS A 99 25.48 1.25 1.09
CA HIS A 99 26.90 1.51 0.91
C HIS A 99 27.17 3.00 1.07
N ASP A 100 28.09 3.35 1.96
CA ASP A 100 28.62 4.70 2.08
C ASP A 100 30.02 4.73 1.43
N VAL A 101 30.43 5.85 0.83
CA VAL A 101 31.71 6.01 0.08
C VAL A 101 32.94 5.59 0.90
N THR A 102 32.85 5.67 2.24
CA THR A 102 33.95 5.33 3.13
C THR A 102 34.27 3.83 3.17
N ASP A 103 33.30 2.98 2.84
CA ASP A 103 33.40 1.52 2.95
C ASP A 103 33.36 0.80 1.60
N ALA A 104 33.19 1.54 0.51
CA ALA A 104 33.07 0.98 -0.83
C ALA A 104 34.46 0.67 -1.45
N PRO A 105 34.62 -0.45 -2.16
CA PRO A 105 35.77 -0.66 -3.02
C PRO A 105 35.91 0.46 -4.03
N MET A 106 37.17 0.80 -4.41
CA MET A 106 37.42 1.84 -5.42
C MET A 106 36.54 1.65 -6.64
N GLY A 107 35.67 2.65 -6.92
CA GLY A 107 34.79 2.67 -8.10
C GLY A 107 33.33 2.34 -7.84
N GLN A 108 32.91 2.04 -6.60
CA GLN A 108 31.49 1.98 -6.26
C GLN A 108 31.01 3.33 -5.74
N GLU A 109 29.89 3.79 -6.28
CA GLU A 109 29.18 4.98 -5.83
C GLU A 109 28.31 4.66 -4.60
N ASN A 110 27.86 5.71 -3.90
CA ASN A 110 26.85 5.58 -2.85
C ASN A 110 25.60 4.91 -3.40
N GLY A 111 24.99 4.02 -2.63
CA GLY A 111 23.79 3.36 -3.08
C GLY A 111 23.32 2.26 -2.16
N PHE A 112 22.57 1.35 -2.72
CA PHE A 112 21.93 0.27 -1.98
C PHE A 112 22.07 -1.05 -2.75
N ASP A 113 22.39 -2.11 -2.05
CA ASP A 113 22.32 -3.47 -2.57
C ASP A 113 21.05 -4.15 -2.10
N LEU A 114 20.29 -4.66 -3.07
CA LEU A 114 19.06 -5.40 -2.81
C LEU A 114 19.34 -6.90 -2.91
N HIS A 115 19.14 -7.60 -1.79
CA HIS A 115 19.25 -9.05 -1.70
C HIS A 115 17.86 -9.68 -1.70
N PHE A 116 17.69 -10.77 -2.45
CA PHE A 116 16.39 -11.40 -2.62
C PHE A 116 16.23 -12.65 -1.74
N VAL A 117 14.98 -13.06 -1.53
CA VAL A 117 14.66 -14.31 -0.81
C VAL A 117 15.16 -15.51 -1.61
N ASP A 118 14.97 -15.47 -2.92
CA ASP A 118 15.50 -16.47 -3.84
C ASP A 118 17.00 -16.18 -4.07
N SER A 119 17.85 -17.08 -3.58
CA SER A 119 19.31 -16.96 -3.69
C SER A 119 19.86 -17.14 -5.12
N GLN A 120 19.04 -17.60 -6.04
CA GLN A 120 19.41 -17.69 -7.46
C GLN A 120 19.33 -16.33 -8.17
N ILE A 121 18.62 -15.38 -7.58
CA ILE A 121 18.54 -14.01 -8.11
C ILE A 121 19.77 -13.24 -7.64
N PRO A 122 20.59 -12.71 -8.57
CA PRO A 122 21.76 -11.92 -8.21
C PRO A 122 21.36 -10.64 -7.47
N THR A 123 22.25 -10.19 -6.60
CA THR A 123 22.12 -8.88 -5.93
C THR A 123 22.00 -7.77 -6.97
N VAL A 124 21.11 -6.83 -6.74
CA VAL A 124 20.91 -5.67 -7.62
C VAL A 124 21.34 -4.42 -6.87
N HIS A 125 22.23 -3.65 -7.50
CA HIS A 125 22.61 -2.32 -7.01
C HIS A 125 21.62 -1.25 -7.51
N ALA A 126 21.32 -0.26 -6.65
CA ALA A 126 20.45 0.86 -6.97
C ALA A 126 20.94 2.14 -6.25
N ASP A 127 20.91 3.28 -6.95
CA ASP A 127 21.28 4.57 -6.38
C ASP A 127 20.28 5.04 -5.33
N MET A 128 19.00 4.74 -5.54
CA MET A 128 17.90 5.06 -4.64
C MET A 128 16.91 3.91 -4.53
N VAL A 129 16.33 3.76 -3.35
CA VAL A 129 15.30 2.75 -3.09
C VAL A 129 14.08 3.41 -2.45
N VAL A 130 12.91 3.15 -3.02
CA VAL A 130 11.62 3.57 -2.48
C VAL A 130 10.84 2.33 -2.04
N VAL A 131 10.55 2.23 -0.75
CA VAL A 131 9.82 1.09 -0.18
C VAL A 131 8.33 1.41 -0.12
N THR A 132 7.54 0.75 -0.96
CA THR A 132 6.08 0.95 -1.11
C THR A 132 5.32 -0.37 -0.98
N THR A 133 5.74 -1.23 -0.05
CA THR A 133 5.20 -2.59 0.14
C THR A 133 3.82 -2.61 0.79
N GLY A 134 3.28 -1.45 1.14
CA GLY A 134 2.00 -1.33 1.85
C GLY A 134 2.09 -1.73 3.32
N GLY A 135 0.93 -1.85 3.96
CA GLY A 135 0.84 -2.28 5.35
C GLY A 135 1.35 -3.70 5.55
N GLN A 136 2.06 -3.93 6.65
CA GLN A 136 2.59 -5.23 7.00
C GLN A 136 1.83 -5.77 8.22
N PRO A 137 1.12 -6.90 8.10
CA PRO A 137 0.34 -7.46 9.21
C PRO A 137 1.22 -8.03 10.34
N LYS A 138 2.50 -8.26 10.04
CA LYS A 138 3.50 -8.76 10.99
C LYS A 138 4.71 -7.85 11.01
N ALA A 139 5.34 -7.71 12.16
CA ALA A 139 6.54 -6.87 12.34
C ALA A 139 7.71 -7.33 11.46
N ASP A 140 7.82 -8.63 11.17
CA ASP A 140 8.87 -9.20 10.32
C ASP A 140 8.79 -8.78 8.84
N GLY A 141 7.64 -8.28 8.40
CA GLY A 141 7.46 -7.75 7.04
C GLY A 141 8.39 -6.57 6.70
N LEU A 142 8.90 -5.86 7.71
CA LEU A 142 9.84 -4.75 7.56
C LEU A 142 11.30 -5.14 7.89
N ASN A 143 11.59 -6.42 8.13
CA ASN A 143 12.95 -6.89 8.45
C ASN A 143 13.99 -6.56 7.36
N MET A 144 13.57 -6.29 6.13
CA MET A 144 14.46 -5.83 5.07
C MET A 144 15.11 -4.47 5.38
N LEU A 145 14.54 -3.70 6.32
CA LEU A 145 15.00 -2.37 6.73
C LEU A 145 15.76 -2.39 8.09
N LYS A 146 16.05 -3.56 8.65
CA LYS A 146 16.59 -3.71 10.01
C LYS A 146 17.95 -3.02 10.24
N ASP A 147 18.75 -2.86 9.18
CA ASP A 147 20.08 -2.24 9.26
C ASP A 147 20.02 -0.70 9.20
N PHE A 148 18.83 -0.16 8.97
CA PHE A 148 18.62 1.27 9.04
C PHE A 148 18.21 1.67 10.46
N VAL A 149 18.71 2.79 10.93
CA VAL A 149 18.31 3.36 12.23
C VAL A 149 16.91 3.98 12.07
N LEU A 150 15.88 3.13 12.08
CA LEU A 150 14.49 3.52 11.94
C LEU A 150 13.71 3.13 13.19
N ASP A 151 12.93 4.06 13.72
CA ASP A 151 11.95 3.76 14.76
C ASP A 151 10.71 3.12 14.13
N VAL A 152 10.66 1.79 14.19
CA VAL A 152 9.56 1.01 13.61
C VAL A 152 8.48 0.76 14.66
N VAL A 153 7.36 1.43 14.52
CA VAL A 153 6.19 1.21 15.37
C VAL A 153 5.46 -0.06 14.95
N SER A 154 5.34 -1.01 15.89
CA SER A 154 4.66 -2.28 15.63
C SER A 154 3.22 -2.08 15.15
N PRO A 155 2.78 -2.81 14.12
CA PRO A 155 1.39 -2.75 13.65
C PRO A 155 0.44 -3.27 14.73
N VAL A 156 -0.73 -2.66 14.79
CA VAL A 156 -1.84 -3.13 15.62
C VAL A 156 -3.06 -3.38 14.73
N PRO A 157 -3.89 -4.38 15.01
CA PRO A 157 -5.12 -4.61 14.26
C PRO A 157 -6.04 -3.39 14.37
N SER A 158 -6.53 -2.91 13.22
CA SER A 158 -7.57 -1.88 13.15
C SER A 158 -8.87 -2.44 12.57
N LEU A 159 -8.76 -3.45 11.72
CA LEU A 159 -9.87 -4.20 11.17
C LEU A 159 -9.56 -5.70 11.33
N PHE A 160 -10.50 -6.48 11.84
CA PHE A 160 -10.31 -7.90 12.04
C PHE A 160 -11.61 -8.67 11.81
N SER A 161 -11.47 -9.92 11.42
CA SER A 161 -12.61 -10.82 11.28
C SER A 161 -12.90 -11.54 12.62
N ILE A 162 -14.15 -11.56 12.99
CA ILE A 162 -14.60 -12.37 14.14
C ILE A 162 -14.78 -13.82 13.66
N CYS A 163 -14.07 -14.74 14.28
CA CYS A 163 -14.21 -16.16 13.98
C CYS A 163 -15.26 -16.78 14.92
N LEU A 164 -16.37 -17.22 14.36
CA LEU A 164 -17.46 -17.87 15.07
C LEU A 164 -17.58 -19.32 14.59
N PRO A 165 -16.73 -20.24 15.09
CA PRO A 165 -16.84 -21.65 14.72
C PRO A 165 -18.18 -22.20 15.18
N ASN A 166 -18.90 -22.94 14.32
CA ASN A 166 -20.19 -23.59 14.60
C ASN A 166 -21.38 -22.64 14.83
N HIS A 167 -21.30 -21.38 14.48
CA HIS A 167 -22.43 -20.45 14.58
C HIS A 167 -23.21 -20.38 13.26
N THR A 168 -24.56 -20.32 13.35
CA THR A 168 -25.48 -20.30 12.20
C THR A 168 -25.27 -19.07 11.30
N ILE A 169 -24.74 -17.94 11.82
CA ILE A 169 -24.44 -16.74 11.06
C ILE A 169 -23.46 -16.99 9.89
N ARG A 170 -22.69 -18.10 9.95
CA ARG A 170 -21.81 -18.50 8.86
C ARG A 170 -22.54 -18.83 7.55
N GLU A 171 -23.80 -19.20 7.63
CA GLU A 171 -24.65 -19.49 6.47
C GLU A 171 -24.93 -18.20 5.69
N HIS A 172 -24.79 -17.03 6.32
CA HIS A 172 -24.94 -15.71 5.73
C HIS A 172 -23.61 -15.06 5.31
N THR A 173 -22.54 -15.84 5.17
CA THR A 173 -21.23 -15.33 4.73
C THR A 173 -21.36 -14.60 3.40
N GLY A 174 -20.90 -13.34 3.35
CA GLY A 174 -21.00 -12.47 2.17
C GLY A 174 -22.27 -11.61 2.13
N THR A 175 -23.18 -11.76 3.09
CA THR A 175 -24.35 -10.88 3.21
C THR A 175 -23.92 -9.59 3.93
N VAL A 176 -24.26 -8.46 3.34
CA VAL A 176 -24.10 -7.13 3.95
C VAL A 176 -25.43 -6.73 4.57
N VAL A 177 -25.40 -6.33 5.82
CA VAL A 177 -26.57 -5.80 6.53
C VAL A 177 -26.20 -4.39 7.00
N ASN A 178 -27.03 -3.43 6.64
CA ASN A 178 -26.87 -2.03 7.06
C ASN A 178 -27.54 -1.82 8.43
N ASP A 179 -27.07 -0.82 9.15
CA ASP A 179 -27.65 -0.36 10.41
C ASP A 179 -27.74 -1.46 11.49
N VAL A 180 -26.63 -2.15 11.73
CA VAL A 180 -26.52 -3.18 12.76
C VAL A 180 -25.83 -2.66 14.02
N GLU A 181 -26.38 -3.01 15.18
CA GLU A 181 -25.71 -2.90 16.46
C GLU A 181 -25.08 -4.24 16.83
N VAL A 182 -23.77 -4.23 17.10
CA VAL A 182 -23.03 -5.42 17.53
C VAL A 182 -22.76 -5.32 19.02
N CYS A 183 -23.43 -6.15 19.82
CA CYS A 183 -23.17 -6.31 21.25
C CYS A 183 -22.24 -7.53 21.47
N LEU A 184 -21.11 -7.31 22.18
CA LEU A 184 -20.15 -8.35 22.60
C LEU A 184 -20.30 -8.67 24.07
#